data_a4f0934843c36428245692d94e8a482a
#
_entry.id   a4f0934843c36428245692d94e8a482a
#
_cell.length_a   1.000
_cell.length_b   1.000
_cell.length_c   1.000
_cell.angle_alpha   90.00
_cell.angle_beta   90.00
_cell.angle_gamma   90.00
#
_symmetry.space_group_name_H-M   'P 1'
#
loop_
_entity.id
_entity.type
_entity.pdbx_description
1 polymer ?
#
loop_
_entity_poly.entity_id
_entity_poly.type
_entity_poly.pdbx_seq_one_letter_code
_entity_poly.pdbx_strand_id
1 'polypeptide(L)'
;MAHAAADAASEAKKPHVQHGWRDVVASLREPRVLAMLALGFSAGLPFLLTGNTLGAWLRSEGTELSAIGFISWVGLAYSLKFVWAPLLDRVELPVLGRLGKRRSWIVLAQLGVIAGLVAMMAIGPQEGLVVFGAFAVVVAFASATQDIAIDAWRIESSRSAEELSVMSAAYQLGYRAAMLLTNALIFNLAARTGWELSYGLMAVLMGVGVAAAMYAAEPRAADSLVAGAAPQVPPTPIWTLRGLYDAVIAPFTTFFSAHGTKALVLLAAISLYRLPDFVMGPMVNPFYADLGLSLDAIGAMRASVGLWGTVAGVAAAGLCAVRLGFVPTLVLGSFLCPMSNLGLAVMAFVGSPDLGVFGVALALENFSEGFAGTALIAWMSSLTTFGYAATQYALLSSFYAILGKILKGLSGVAVETLDRTFDLLIAYGVFFAITASIAVPSVLVALWAARVHTRARK
;
A
#
# COMPACT_ATOMS: atom_id res chain seq x y z
N MET A 1 48.01 13.65 -13.00
CA MET A 1 47.18 13.32 -11.81
C MET A 1 46.56 14.51 -11.10
N ALA A 2 47.15 15.69 -11.07
CA ALA A 2 46.58 16.90 -10.43
C ALA A 2 45.37 17.51 -11.19
N HIS A 3 45.30 17.38 -12.51
CA HIS A 3 44.18 17.90 -13.31
C HIS A 3 42.89 17.06 -13.17
N ALA A 4 42.98 15.74 -13.02
CA ALA A 4 41.83 14.87 -12.80
C ALA A 4 41.19 15.05 -11.41
N ALA A 5 41.95 15.48 -10.42
CA ALA A 5 41.44 15.78 -9.07
C ALA A 5 40.73 17.14 -9.00
N ALA A 6 41.12 18.10 -9.85
CA ALA A 6 40.49 19.42 -9.94
C ALA A 6 39.11 19.35 -10.66
N ASP A 7 38.98 18.50 -11.68
CA ASP A 7 37.71 18.27 -12.38
C ASP A 7 36.67 17.52 -11.52
N ALA A 8 37.11 16.55 -10.72
CA ALA A 8 36.23 15.84 -9.76
C ALA A 8 35.77 16.76 -8.61
N ALA A 9 36.52 17.78 -8.22
CA ALA A 9 36.11 18.72 -7.20
C ALA A 9 35.16 19.83 -7.74
N SER A 10 35.15 20.07 -9.06
CA SER A 10 34.25 20.99 -9.74
C SER A 10 32.83 20.45 -9.94
N GLU A 11 32.62 19.12 -10.03
CA GLU A 11 31.31 18.50 -10.14
C GLU A 11 30.53 18.42 -8.81
N ALA A 12 31.20 18.66 -7.66
CA ALA A 12 30.62 18.45 -6.33
C ALA A 12 29.76 19.59 -5.78
N LYS A 13 29.50 20.67 -6.55
CA LYS A 13 28.66 21.79 -6.08
C LYS A 13 27.83 22.42 -7.19
N LYS A 14 26.87 21.64 -7.75
CA LYS A 14 25.72 22.31 -8.36
C LYS A 14 24.83 22.82 -7.22
N PRO A 15 24.53 24.14 -7.17
CA PRO A 15 23.67 24.66 -6.11
C PRO A 15 22.31 23.98 -6.20
N HIS A 16 21.76 23.54 -5.04
CA HIS A 16 20.34 23.18 -4.91
C HIS A 16 19.54 24.42 -5.36
N VAL A 17 19.04 24.38 -6.58
CA VAL A 17 18.08 25.37 -7.06
C VAL A 17 16.83 25.18 -6.20
N GLN A 18 16.62 26.10 -5.25
CA GLN A 18 15.36 26.14 -4.51
C GLN A 18 14.28 26.57 -5.51
N HIS A 19 13.59 25.59 -6.06
CA HIS A 19 12.43 25.83 -6.91
C HIS A 19 11.35 26.54 -6.10
N GLY A 20 10.98 27.75 -6.55
CA GLY A 20 9.90 28.51 -5.96
C GLY A 20 8.56 27.78 -6.16
N TRP A 21 7.56 28.07 -5.33
CA TRP A 21 6.19 27.49 -5.47
C TRP A 21 5.62 27.64 -6.89
N ARG A 22 6.03 28.68 -7.64
CA ARG A 22 5.62 28.90 -9.03
C ARG A 22 6.20 27.84 -9.99
N ASP A 23 7.42 27.39 -9.75
CA ASP A 23 8.09 26.37 -10.57
C ASP A 23 7.47 24.99 -10.30
N VAL A 24 7.11 24.72 -9.05
CA VAL A 24 6.37 23.49 -8.67
C VAL A 24 4.98 23.47 -9.31
N VAL A 25 4.25 24.60 -9.29
CA VAL A 25 2.94 24.70 -9.94
C VAL A 25 3.06 24.61 -11.46
N ALA A 26 4.12 25.16 -12.05
CA ALA A 26 4.39 25.04 -13.48
C ALA A 26 4.71 23.58 -13.88
N SER A 27 5.50 22.87 -13.06
CA SER A 27 5.81 21.45 -13.31
C SER A 27 4.61 20.54 -13.21
N LEU A 28 3.58 20.89 -12.40
CA LEU A 28 2.31 20.13 -12.34
C LEU A 28 1.51 20.17 -13.66
N ARG A 29 1.82 21.13 -14.55
CA ARG A 29 1.19 21.21 -15.88
C ARG A 29 1.91 20.38 -16.95
N GLU A 30 3.03 19.80 -16.62
CA GLU A 30 3.74 18.93 -17.57
C GLU A 30 2.92 17.67 -17.86
N PRO A 31 2.80 17.27 -19.16
CA PRO A 31 2.00 16.12 -19.56
C PRO A 31 2.33 14.83 -18.82
N ARG A 32 3.60 14.60 -18.47
CA ARG A 32 4.05 13.40 -17.72
C ARG A 32 3.58 13.43 -16.27
N VAL A 33 3.60 14.61 -15.64
CA VAL A 33 3.16 14.79 -14.25
C VAL A 33 1.65 14.64 -14.14
N LEU A 34 0.89 15.20 -15.11
CA LEU A 34 -0.57 15.01 -15.19
C LEU A 34 -0.94 13.54 -15.43
N ALA A 35 -0.24 12.89 -16.36
CA ALA A 35 -0.41 11.46 -16.60
C ALA A 35 -0.14 10.66 -15.31
N MET A 36 0.93 11.01 -14.58
CA MET A 36 1.31 10.34 -13.35
C MET A 36 0.29 10.54 -12.21
N LEU A 37 -0.31 11.73 -12.11
CA LEU A 37 -1.42 12.02 -11.17
C LEU A 37 -2.62 11.09 -11.46
N ALA A 38 -3.03 11.00 -12.73
CA ALA A 38 -4.16 10.18 -13.15
C ALA A 38 -3.85 8.66 -13.06
N LEU A 39 -2.63 8.24 -13.37
CA LEU A 39 -2.17 6.86 -13.16
C LEU A 39 -2.12 6.51 -11.67
N GLY A 40 -1.68 7.43 -10.82
CA GLY A 40 -1.73 7.27 -9.36
C GLY A 40 -3.16 7.10 -8.86
N PHE A 41 -4.10 7.89 -9.38
CA PHE A 41 -5.53 7.74 -9.08
C PHE A 41 -6.04 6.34 -9.46
N SER A 42 -5.74 5.87 -10.67
CA SER A 42 -6.17 4.54 -11.11
C SER A 42 -5.51 3.40 -10.33
N ALA A 43 -4.28 3.59 -9.84
CA ALA A 43 -3.60 2.61 -9.00
C ALA A 43 -4.23 2.49 -7.60
N GLY A 44 -4.66 3.62 -7.04
CA GLY A 44 -5.28 3.64 -5.72
C GLY A 44 -6.71 3.11 -5.67
N LEU A 45 -7.46 3.17 -6.79
CA LEU A 45 -8.88 2.78 -6.85
C LEU A 45 -9.13 1.32 -6.42
N PRO A 46 -8.49 0.29 -7.01
CA PRO A 46 -8.83 -1.11 -6.72
C PRO A 46 -8.33 -1.59 -5.37
N PHE A 47 -7.39 -0.88 -4.73
CA PHE A 47 -6.75 -1.35 -3.51
C PHE A 47 -7.74 -1.61 -2.37
N LEU A 48 -8.63 -0.65 -2.08
CA LEU A 48 -9.65 -0.82 -1.04
C LEU A 48 -10.86 -1.60 -1.53
N LEU A 49 -11.16 -1.55 -2.83
CA LEU A 49 -12.27 -2.31 -3.44
C LEU A 49 -12.04 -3.82 -3.40
N THR A 50 -10.80 -4.28 -3.28
CA THR A 50 -10.43 -5.70 -3.04
C THR A 50 -10.03 -5.96 -1.58
N GLY A 51 -10.13 -4.96 -0.73
CA GLY A 51 -9.75 -4.99 0.68
C GLY A 51 -10.92 -4.69 1.61
N ASN A 52 -10.75 -3.65 2.42
CA ASN A 52 -11.68 -3.30 3.49
C ASN A 52 -13.08 -2.94 3.00
N THR A 53 -13.19 -2.26 1.86
CA THR A 53 -14.50 -1.91 1.26
C THR A 53 -15.26 -3.16 0.80
N LEU A 54 -14.54 -4.15 0.24
CA LEU A 54 -15.13 -5.45 -0.10
C LEU A 54 -15.69 -6.15 1.14
N GLY A 55 -14.96 -6.12 2.25
CA GLY A 55 -15.43 -6.69 3.52
C GLY A 55 -16.75 -6.09 4.01
N ALA A 56 -16.94 -4.78 3.83
CA ALA A 56 -18.19 -4.11 4.17
C ALA A 56 -19.35 -4.56 3.27
N TRP A 57 -19.14 -4.66 1.96
CA TRP A 57 -20.16 -5.18 1.05
C TRP A 57 -20.57 -6.61 1.41
N LEU A 58 -19.60 -7.51 1.55
CA LEU A 58 -19.85 -8.89 1.91
C LEU A 58 -20.64 -9.03 3.21
N ARG A 59 -20.31 -8.21 4.21
CA ARG A 59 -21.02 -8.25 5.50
C ARG A 59 -22.44 -7.71 5.41
N SER A 60 -22.68 -6.66 4.64
CA SER A 60 -24.03 -6.15 4.41
C SER A 60 -24.95 -7.14 3.71
N GLU A 61 -24.37 -8.09 2.96
CA GLU A 61 -25.08 -9.19 2.30
C GLU A 61 -25.18 -10.47 3.17
N GLY A 62 -24.78 -10.37 4.45
CA GLY A 62 -24.88 -11.49 5.40
C GLY A 62 -23.80 -12.56 5.27
N THR A 63 -22.71 -12.30 4.54
CA THR A 63 -21.60 -13.23 4.39
C THR A 63 -20.95 -13.53 5.74
N GLU A 64 -20.59 -14.78 5.99
CA GLU A 64 -19.90 -15.22 7.20
C GLU A 64 -18.54 -14.53 7.36
N LEU A 65 -18.15 -14.25 8.60
CA LEU A 65 -16.89 -13.53 8.90
C LEU A 65 -15.65 -14.33 8.48
N SER A 66 -15.69 -15.65 8.62
CA SER A 66 -14.63 -16.55 8.14
C SER A 66 -14.41 -16.41 6.64
N ALA A 67 -15.49 -16.38 5.84
CA ALA A 67 -15.43 -16.19 4.39
C ALA A 67 -14.86 -14.80 4.04
N ILE A 68 -15.26 -13.74 4.75
CA ILE A 68 -14.68 -12.39 4.59
C ILE A 68 -13.18 -12.40 4.91
N GLY A 69 -12.78 -13.08 5.98
CA GLY A 69 -11.38 -13.27 6.34
C GLY A 69 -10.57 -13.91 5.22
N PHE A 70 -11.04 -15.05 4.68
CA PHE A 70 -10.37 -15.74 3.58
C PHE A 70 -10.34 -14.93 2.28
N ILE A 71 -11.42 -14.26 1.91
CA ILE A 71 -11.45 -13.38 0.73
C ILE A 71 -10.43 -12.24 0.88
N SER A 72 -10.12 -11.78 2.10
CA SER A 72 -9.09 -10.77 2.33
C SER A 72 -7.68 -11.20 1.87
N TRP A 73 -7.42 -12.51 1.67
CA TRP A 73 -6.18 -13.01 1.07
C TRP A 73 -5.94 -12.56 -0.37
N VAL A 74 -6.97 -12.09 -1.05
CA VAL A 74 -6.85 -11.43 -2.35
C VAL A 74 -5.74 -10.35 -2.32
N GLY A 75 -5.59 -9.66 -1.19
CA GLY A 75 -4.51 -8.69 -0.98
C GLY A 75 -3.08 -9.26 -1.01
N LEU A 76 -2.88 -10.60 -0.96
CA LEU A 76 -1.56 -11.22 -1.11
C LEU A 76 -0.95 -10.95 -2.47
N ALA A 77 -1.75 -10.78 -3.52
CA ALA A 77 -1.29 -10.44 -4.86
C ALA A 77 -0.33 -9.24 -4.82
N TYR A 78 -0.67 -8.18 -4.07
CA TYR A 78 0.19 -6.98 -3.97
C TYR A 78 1.54 -7.24 -3.28
N SER A 79 1.63 -8.26 -2.43
CA SER A 79 2.89 -8.62 -1.76
C SER A 79 3.74 -9.58 -2.57
N LEU A 80 3.12 -10.34 -3.47
CA LEU A 80 3.80 -11.31 -4.33
C LEU A 80 4.16 -10.73 -5.70
N LYS A 81 3.83 -9.46 -5.97
CA LYS A 81 4.04 -8.82 -7.28
C LYS A 81 5.48 -8.89 -7.78
N PHE A 82 6.47 -8.98 -6.90
CA PHE A 82 7.88 -9.15 -7.26
C PHE A 82 8.16 -10.46 -8.02
N VAL A 83 7.31 -11.48 -7.87
CA VAL A 83 7.49 -12.80 -8.52
C VAL A 83 7.30 -12.70 -10.03
N TRP A 84 6.32 -11.92 -10.50
CA TRP A 84 6.04 -11.76 -11.94
C TRP A 84 6.50 -10.41 -12.53
N ALA A 85 7.02 -9.50 -11.72
CA ALA A 85 7.60 -8.24 -12.22
C ALA A 85 8.63 -8.44 -13.35
N PRO A 86 9.54 -9.45 -13.29
CA PRO A 86 10.45 -9.73 -14.40
C PRO A 86 9.76 -10.07 -15.74
N LEU A 87 8.52 -10.57 -15.72
CA LEU A 87 7.75 -10.83 -16.93
C LEU A 87 7.42 -9.51 -17.64
N LEU A 88 7.00 -8.48 -16.90
CA LEU A 88 6.69 -7.16 -17.46
C LEU A 88 7.93 -6.47 -18.04
N ASP A 89 9.11 -6.80 -17.51
CA ASP A 89 10.38 -6.26 -18.00
C ASP A 89 10.85 -6.92 -19.28
N ARG A 90 10.42 -8.14 -19.58
CA ARG A 90 10.99 -8.95 -20.68
C ARG A 90 10.01 -9.26 -21.81
N VAL A 91 8.70 -9.24 -21.53
CA VAL A 91 7.68 -9.60 -22.50
C VAL A 91 7.02 -8.37 -23.08
N GLU A 92 7.02 -8.30 -24.42
CA GLU A 92 6.21 -7.36 -25.17
C GLU A 92 4.89 -8.03 -25.54
N LEU A 93 3.78 -7.34 -25.28
CA LEU A 93 2.46 -7.90 -25.51
C LEU A 93 2.15 -7.91 -27.03
N PRO A 94 1.65 -9.03 -27.56
CA PRO A 94 1.15 -9.05 -28.93
C PRO A 94 -0.03 -8.07 -29.05
N VAL A 95 -0.21 -7.44 -30.21
CA VAL A 95 -1.28 -6.46 -30.53
C VAL A 95 -1.16 -5.16 -29.74
N LEU A 96 -1.26 -5.20 -28.39
CA LEU A 96 -1.13 -4.02 -27.53
C LEU A 96 0.28 -3.43 -27.49
N GLY A 97 1.31 -4.20 -27.81
CA GLY A 97 2.70 -3.75 -27.87
C GLY A 97 2.94 -2.58 -28.84
N ARG A 98 2.02 -2.35 -29.80
CA ARG A 98 2.04 -1.14 -30.65
C ARG A 98 1.89 0.17 -29.87
N LEU A 99 1.33 0.13 -28.66
CA LEU A 99 1.25 1.28 -27.76
C LEU A 99 2.60 1.59 -27.08
N GLY A 100 3.55 0.67 -27.15
CA GLY A 100 4.78 0.67 -26.39
C GLY A 100 4.74 -0.37 -25.26
N LYS A 101 5.92 -0.74 -24.73
CA LYS A 101 6.06 -1.82 -23.75
C LYS A 101 5.34 -1.54 -22.44
N ARG A 102 5.59 -0.38 -21.82
CA ARG A 102 5.04 -0.03 -20.51
C ARG A 102 3.55 0.28 -20.60
N ARG A 103 3.16 1.08 -21.59
CA ARG A 103 1.76 1.48 -21.79
C ARG A 103 0.86 0.28 -22.08
N SER A 104 1.34 -0.71 -22.84
CA SER A 104 0.56 -1.91 -23.15
C SER A 104 0.24 -2.73 -21.90
N TRP A 105 1.19 -2.90 -20.98
CA TRP A 105 0.97 -3.57 -19.71
C TRP A 105 0.05 -2.79 -18.79
N ILE A 106 0.18 -1.44 -18.71
CA ILE A 106 -0.72 -0.58 -17.93
C ILE A 106 -2.16 -0.73 -18.44
N VAL A 107 -2.39 -0.60 -19.76
CA VAL A 107 -3.73 -0.70 -20.35
C VAL A 107 -4.32 -2.09 -20.15
N LEU A 108 -3.56 -3.16 -20.39
CA LEU A 108 -4.03 -4.53 -20.16
C LEU A 108 -4.47 -4.76 -18.72
N ALA A 109 -3.66 -4.31 -17.77
CA ALA A 109 -3.95 -4.45 -16.36
C ALA A 109 -5.21 -3.64 -15.95
N GLN A 110 -5.34 -2.40 -16.45
CA GLN A 110 -6.52 -1.56 -16.19
C GLN A 110 -7.79 -2.16 -16.77
N LEU A 111 -7.73 -2.71 -17.98
CA LEU A 111 -8.87 -3.44 -18.56
C LEU A 111 -9.22 -4.69 -17.74
N GLY A 112 -8.23 -5.38 -17.18
CA GLY A 112 -8.45 -6.49 -16.26
C GLY A 112 -9.16 -6.05 -14.97
N VAL A 113 -8.78 -4.89 -14.41
CA VAL A 113 -9.46 -4.30 -13.24
C VAL A 113 -10.91 -3.94 -13.60
N ILE A 114 -11.14 -3.24 -14.71
CA ILE A 114 -12.49 -2.85 -15.17
C ILE A 114 -13.36 -4.11 -15.35
N ALA A 115 -12.88 -5.09 -16.10
CA ALA A 115 -13.62 -6.32 -16.37
C ALA A 115 -13.97 -7.07 -15.07
N GLY A 116 -13.01 -7.16 -14.13
CA GLY A 116 -13.24 -7.78 -12.83
C GLY A 116 -14.26 -7.03 -11.97
N LEU A 117 -14.18 -5.70 -11.90
CA LEU A 117 -15.17 -4.89 -11.16
C LEU A 117 -16.58 -4.97 -11.78
N VAL A 118 -16.69 -4.95 -13.11
CA VAL A 118 -17.97 -5.13 -13.82
C VAL A 118 -18.55 -6.53 -13.57
N ALA A 119 -17.71 -7.56 -13.57
CA ALA A 119 -18.14 -8.91 -13.25
C ALA A 119 -18.63 -9.04 -11.78
N MET A 120 -17.92 -8.41 -10.84
CA MET A 120 -18.34 -8.37 -9.43
C MET A 120 -19.68 -7.63 -9.28
N MET A 121 -19.86 -6.49 -9.98
CA MET A 121 -21.13 -5.76 -10.04
C MET A 121 -22.27 -6.64 -10.56
N ALA A 122 -22.01 -7.42 -11.63
CA ALA A 122 -23.06 -8.19 -12.32
C ALA A 122 -23.48 -9.45 -11.55
N ILE A 123 -22.57 -10.08 -10.82
CA ILE A 123 -22.79 -11.35 -10.12
C ILE A 123 -23.29 -11.10 -8.70
N GLY A 124 -22.73 -10.12 -8.01
CA GLY A 124 -22.99 -9.94 -6.57
C GLY A 124 -22.50 -11.13 -5.72
N PRO A 125 -22.34 -10.95 -4.39
CA PRO A 125 -21.86 -12.01 -3.51
C PRO A 125 -22.93 -13.08 -3.23
N GLN A 126 -24.23 -12.75 -3.37
CA GLN A 126 -25.34 -13.67 -3.07
C GLN A 126 -25.52 -14.78 -4.11
N GLU A 127 -25.26 -14.50 -5.40
CA GLU A 127 -25.45 -15.47 -6.47
C GLU A 127 -24.31 -16.47 -6.62
N GLY A 128 -23.13 -16.18 -6.03
CA GLY A 128 -21.98 -17.08 -6.14
C GLY A 128 -20.70 -16.54 -5.49
N LEU A 129 -20.58 -16.66 -4.17
CA LEU A 129 -19.46 -16.14 -3.41
C LEU A 129 -18.07 -16.59 -3.94
N VAL A 130 -17.96 -17.84 -4.41
CA VAL A 130 -16.69 -18.37 -4.95
C VAL A 130 -16.32 -17.68 -6.27
N VAL A 131 -17.29 -17.53 -7.17
CA VAL A 131 -17.09 -16.85 -8.47
C VAL A 131 -16.82 -15.37 -8.26
N PHE A 132 -17.58 -14.74 -7.36
CA PHE A 132 -17.37 -13.34 -6.94
C PHE A 132 -15.97 -13.14 -6.37
N GLY A 133 -15.52 -14.03 -5.47
CA GLY A 133 -14.17 -14.01 -4.90
C GLY A 133 -13.07 -14.21 -5.94
N ALA A 134 -13.32 -15.07 -6.96
CA ALA A 134 -12.38 -15.26 -8.07
C ALA A 134 -12.19 -13.97 -8.88
N PHE A 135 -13.25 -13.20 -9.12
CA PHE A 135 -13.13 -11.90 -9.78
C PHE A 135 -12.41 -10.87 -8.89
N ALA A 136 -12.60 -10.91 -7.57
CA ALA A 136 -11.81 -10.09 -6.66
C ALA A 136 -10.30 -10.40 -6.75
N VAL A 137 -9.93 -11.69 -6.90
CA VAL A 137 -8.54 -12.11 -7.16
C VAL A 137 -8.04 -11.56 -8.49
N VAL A 138 -8.84 -11.62 -9.56
CA VAL A 138 -8.48 -11.04 -10.87
C VAL A 138 -8.24 -9.54 -10.75
N VAL A 139 -9.12 -8.81 -10.06
CA VAL A 139 -8.95 -7.36 -9.81
C VAL A 139 -7.65 -7.07 -9.07
N ALA A 140 -7.35 -7.81 -7.99
CA ALA A 140 -6.14 -7.58 -7.20
C ALA A 140 -4.86 -7.91 -7.97
N PHE A 141 -4.86 -9.02 -8.74
CA PHE A 141 -3.73 -9.41 -9.58
C PHE A 141 -3.48 -8.37 -10.70
N ALA A 142 -4.54 -7.95 -11.38
CA ALA A 142 -4.48 -6.92 -12.40
C ALA A 142 -4.01 -5.57 -11.83
N SER A 143 -4.51 -5.17 -10.66
CA SER A 143 -4.07 -3.97 -9.97
C SER A 143 -2.59 -4.03 -9.55
N ALA A 144 -2.13 -5.14 -8.99
CA ALA A 144 -0.72 -5.31 -8.64
C ALA A 144 0.19 -5.28 -9.89
N THR A 145 -0.30 -5.81 -11.03
CA THR A 145 0.38 -5.75 -12.32
C THR A 145 0.44 -4.32 -12.85
N GLN A 146 -0.66 -3.56 -12.72
CA GLN A 146 -0.72 -2.14 -13.03
C GLN A 146 0.33 -1.35 -12.24
N ASP A 147 0.44 -1.59 -10.92
CA ASP A 147 1.42 -0.92 -10.06
C ASP A 147 2.85 -1.12 -10.55
N ILE A 148 3.23 -2.36 -10.88
CA ILE A 148 4.57 -2.68 -11.41
C ILE A 148 4.83 -1.88 -12.69
N ALA A 149 3.87 -1.87 -13.62
CA ALA A 149 4.03 -1.21 -14.92
C ALA A 149 4.10 0.32 -14.79
N ILE A 150 3.28 0.91 -13.91
CA ILE A 150 3.28 2.36 -13.62
C ILE A 150 4.59 2.78 -12.94
N ASP A 151 5.08 2.03 -11.95
CA ASP A 151 6.35 2.30 -11.28
C ASP A 151 7.52 2.28 -12.29
N ALA A 152 7.55 1.28 -13.17
CA ALA A 152 8.56 1.19 -14.22
C ALA A 152 8.44 2.35 -15.22
N TRP A 153 7.23 2.69 -15.66
CA TRP A 153 7.00 3.83 -16.55
C TRP A 153 7.47 5.15 -15.94
N ARG A 154 7.19 5.37 -14.64
CA ARG A 154 7.63 6.56 -13.89
C ARG A 154 9.14 6.70 -13.90
N ILE A 155 9.87 5.64 -13.56
CA ILE A 155 11.34 5.63 -13.48
C ILE A 155 11.95 5.84 -14.89
N GLU A 156 11.44 5.11 -15.88
CA GLU A 156 11.97 5.15 -17.23
C GLU A 156 11.63 6.45 -17.98
N SER A 157 10.52 7.12 -17.63
CA SER A 157 10.11 8.40 -18.22
C SER A 157 10.80 9.60 -17.61
N SER A 158 11.42 9.47 -16.45
CA SER A 158 12.07 10.58 -15.74
C SER A 158 13.42 10.89 -16.36
N ARG A 159 13.68 12.19 -16.66
CA ARG A 159 14.91 12.70 -17.25
C ARG A 159 15.91 13.18 -16.19
N SER A 160 15.40 13.51 -14.99
CA SER A 160 16.20 13.96 -13.87
C SER A 160 15.65 13.46 -12.54
N ALA A 161 16.45 13.52 -11.47
CA ALA A 161 16.03 13.16 -10.12
C ALA A 161 14.89 14.06 -9.61
N GLU A 162 14.91 15.34 -10.01
CA GLU A 162 13.86 16.32 -9.68
C GLU A 162 12.54 15.93 -10.34
N GLU A 163 12.55 15.61 -11.64
CA GLU A 163 11.37 15.18 -12.39
C GLU A 163 10.80 13.87 -11.78
N LEU A 164 11.66 12.91 -11.43
CA LEU A 164 11.24 11.68 -10.74
C LEU A 164 10.55 11.98 -9.40
N SER A 165 11.07 12.95 -8.65
CA SER A 165 10.49 13.35 -7.36
C SER A 165 9.11 13.98 -7.55
N VAL A 166 8.94 14.88 -8.52
CA VAL A 166 7.65 15.52 -8.83
C VAL A 166 6.63 14.49 -9.33
N MET A 167 7.03 13.59 -10.22
CA MET A 167 6.16 12.51 -10.70
C MET A 167 5.75 11.57 -9.57
N SER A 168 6.67 11.27 -8.63
CA SER A 168 6.36 10.45 -7.46
C SER A 168 5.35 11.13 -6.52
N ALA A 169 5.50 12.46 -6.31
CA ALA A 169 4.53 13.23 -5.53
C ALA A 169 3.16 13.28 -6.19
N ALA A 170 3.10 13.49 -7.52
CA ALA A 170 1.85 13.45 -8.28
C ALA A 170 1.16 12.07 -8.20
N TYR A 171 1.93 10.98 -8.34
CA TYR A 171 1.43 9.63 -8.14
C TYR A 171 0.78 9.45 -6.77
N GLN A 172 1.49 9.83 -5.71
CA GLN A 172 0.99 9.69 -4.34
C GLN A 172 -0.26 10.54 -4.09
N LEU A 173 -0.32 11.74 -4.66
CA LEU A 173 -1.51 12.60 -4.56
C LEU A 173 -2.72 11.96 -5.24
N GLY A 174 -2.55 11.44 -6.46
CA GLY A 174 -3.58 10.71 -7.18
C GLY A 174 -4.05 9.47 -6.42
N TYR A 175 -3.11 8.68 -5.92
CA TYR A 175 -3.38 7.48 -5.13
C TYR A 175 -4.21 7.79 -3.88
N ARG A 176 -3.86 8.85 -3.14
CA ARG A 176 -4.61 9.28 -1.95
C ARG A 176 -6.00 9.79 -2.29
N ALA A 177 -6.16 10.52 -3.42
CA ALA A 177 -7.47 10.96 -3.89
C ALA A 177 -8.39 9.76 -4.18
N ALA A 178 -7.87 8.71 -4.83
CA ALA A 178 -8.61 7.47 -5.06
C ALA A 178 -8.97 6.75 -3.75
N MET A 179 -8.03 6.67 -2.81
CA MET A 179 -8.30 6.07 -1.50
C MET A 179 -9.39 6.81 -0.72
N LEU A 180 -9.43 8.14 -0.78
CA LEU A 180 -10.52 8.92 -0.18
C LEU A 180 -11.87 8.56 -0.81
N LEU A 181 -11.90 8.44 -2.13
CA LEU A 181 -13.12 8.10 -2.87
C LEU A 181 -13.58 6.68 -2.53
N THR A 182 -12.68 5.71 -2.50
CA THR A 182 -13.00 4.30 -2.23
C THR A 182 -13.10 3.95 -0.75
N ASN A 183 -12.73 4.84 0.16
CA ASN A 183 -12.85 4.64 1.61
C ASN A 183 -13.97 5.49 2.25
N ALA A 184 -14.35 6.59 1.64
CA ALA A 184 -15.35 7.49 2.20
C ALA A 184 -16.58 7.63 1.28
N LEU A 185 -16.37 8.10 0.04
CA LEU A 185 -17.51 8.42 -0.85
C LEU A 185 -18.28 7.17 -1.28
N ILE A 186 -17.62 6.02 -1.43
CA ILE A 186 -18.28 4.77 -1.84
C ILE A 186 -19.34 4.32 -0.84
N PHE A 187 -19.15 4.56 0.46
CA PHE A 187 -20.16 4.20 1.47
C PHE A 187 -21.41 5.03 1.35
N ASN A 188 -21.27 6.36 1.13
CA ASN A 188 -22.39 7.24 0.87
C ASN A 188 -23.14 6.89 -0.43
N LEU A 189 -22.39 6.45 -1.45
CA LEU A 189 -22.95 6.01 -2.71
C LEU A 189 -23.70 4.69 -2.52
N ALA A 190 -23.08 3.70 -1.85
CA ALA A 190 -23.68 2.39 -1.58
C ALA A 190 -24.96 2.49 -0.75
N ALA A 191 -25.02 3.43 0.21
CA ALA A 191 -26.22 3.68 0.99
C ALA A 191 -27.42 4.16 0.14
N ARG A 192 -27.16 4.78 -1.02
CA ARG A 192 -28.20 5.38 -1.90
C ARG A 192 -28.51 4.54 -3.12
N THR A 193 -27.52 3.87 -3.68
CA THR A 193 -27.64 3.20 -4.99
C THR A 193 -27.34 1.70 -4.94
N GLY A 194 -26.93 1.18 -3.77
CA GLY A 194 -26.46 -0.19 -3.62
C GLY A 194 -24.98 -0.36 -3.94
N TRP A 195 -24.42 -1.48 -3.53
CA TRP A 195 -23.01 -1.80 -3.73
C TRP A 195 -22.65 -2.09 -5.18
N GLU A 196 -23.55 -2.78 -5.92
CA GLU A 196 -23.36 -3.16 -7.31
C GLU A 196 -23.08 -1.93 -8.18
N LEU A 197 -24.00 -0.94 -8.14
CA LEU A 197 -23.85 0.31 -8.90
C LEU A 197 -22.64 1.11 -8.43
N SER A 198 -22.31 1.06 -7.15
CA SER A 198 -21.12 1.73 -6.60
C SER A 198 -19.83 1.14 -7.17
N TYR A 199 -19.71 -0.17 -7.27
CA TYR A 199 -18.57 -0.85 -7.92
C TYR A 199 -18.55 -0.61 -9.43
N GLY A 200 -19.72 -0.56 -10.08
CA GLY A 200 -19.85 -0.18 -11.49
C GLY A 200 -19.32 1.22 -11.76
N LEU A 201 -19.63 2.21 -10.89
CA LEU A 201 -19.07 3.57 -11.00
C LEU A 201 -17.54 3.55 -10.83
N MET A 202 -17.01 2.76 -9.89
CA MET A 202 -15.55 2.63 -9.74
C MET A 202 -14.90 2.04 -10.99
N ALA A 203 -15.55 1.07 -11.64
CA ALA A 203 -15.10 0.54 -12.94
C ALA A 203 -15.06 1.63 -14.03
N VAL A 204 -16.05 2.51 -14.10
CA VAL A 204 -16.04 3.67 -15.01
C VAL A 204 -14.91 4.63 -14.68
N LEU A 205 -14.67 4.91 -13.39
CA LEU A 205 -13.59 5.80 -12.96
C LEU A 205 -12.20 5.25 -13.28
N MET A 206 -12.04 3.94 -13.39
CA MET A 206 -10.80 3.34 -13.93
C MET A 206 -10.49 3.80 -15.36
N GLY A 207 -11.49 4.24 -16.12
CA GLY A 207 -11.33 4.86 -17.43
C GLY A 207 -10.38 6.08 -17.44
N VAL A 208 -10.28 6.78 -16.30
CA VAL A 208 -9.29 7.87 -16.10
C VAL A 208 -7.88 7.35 -16.28
N GLY A 209 -7.57 6.18 -15.72
CA GLY A 209 -6.27 5.53 -15.87
C GLY A 209 -5.99 5.09 -17.30
N VAL A 210 -6.99 4.50 -17.98
CA VAL A 210 -6.87 4.11 -19.40
C VAL A 210 -6.60 5.34 -20.26
N ALA A 211 -7.36 6.41 -20.07
CA ALA A 211 -7.14 7.67 -20.77
C ALA A 211 -5.74 8.25 -20.50
N ALA A 212 -5.29 8.20 -19.24
CA ALA A 212 -3.94 8.63 -18.88
C ALA A 212 -2.84 7.79 -19.54
N ALA A 213 -3.00 6.45 -19.58
CA ALA A 213 -2.05 5.57 -20.25
C ALA A 213 -2.03 5.77 -21.76
N MET A 214 -3.17 6.12 -22.38
CA MET A 214 -3.24 6.46 -23.79
C MET A 214 -2.62 7.84 -24.10
N TYR A 215 -2.76 8.79 -23.20
CA TYR A 215 -2.17 10.12 -23.31
C TYR A 215 -0.66 10.14 -23.03
N ALA A 216 -0.19 9.31 -22.11
CA ALA A 216 1.20 9.21 -21.71
C ALA A 216 2.08 8.78 -22.88
N ALA A 217 3.24 9.41 -23.05
CA ALA A 217 4.22 8.97 -24.04
C ALA A 217 4.97 7.73 -23.54
N GLU A 218 5.27 6.79 -24.44
CA GLU A 218 6.14 5.65 -24.10
C GLU A 218 7.56 6.15 -23.80
N PRO A 219 8.22 5.68 -22.73
CA PRO A 219 9.59 6.05 -22.40
C PRO A 219 10.56 5.66 -23.52
N ARG A 220 11.49 6.58 -23.83
CA ARG A 220 12.59 6.30 -24.76
C ARG A 220 13.88 6.11 -23.94
N ALA A 221 14.60 5.04 -24.21
CA ALA A 221 15.83 4.73 -23.48
C ALA A 221 16.85 5.89 -23.51
N ALA A 222 16.92 6.64 -24.60
CA ALA A 222 17.83 7.79 -24.75
C ALA A 222 17.48 8.97 -23.84
N ASP A 223 16.21 9.08 -23.40
CA ASP A 223 15.71 10.21 -22.61
C ASP A 223 15.67 9.92 -21.10
N SER A 224 15.94 8.66 -20.70
CA SER A 224 15.78 8.21 -19.32
C SER A 224 16.99 8.51 -18.47
N LEU A 225 16.76 9.00 -17.23
CA LEU A 225 17.77 9.17 -16.20
C LEU A 225 18.58 7.88 -15.95
N VAL A 226 17.95 6.72 -16.11
CA VAL A 226 18.56 5.39 -15.87
C VAL A 226 19.21 4.79 -17.11
N ALA A 227 19.22 5.47 -18.25
CA ALA A 227 19.82 4.96 -19.50
C ALA A 227 21.31 4.60 -19.36
N GLY A 228 22.05 5.34 -18.50
CA GLY A 228 23.46 5.07 -18.19
C GLY A 228 23.69 3.96 -17.17
N ALA A 229 22.65 3.51 -16.48
CA ALA A 229 22.66 2.44 -15.48
C ALA A 229 22.16 1.09 -16.02
N ALA A 230 21.88 1.01 -17.34
CA ALA A 230 21.50 -0.26 -17.97
C ALA A 230 22.61 -1.29 -17.74
N PRO A 231 22.30 -2.51 -17.27
CA PRO A 231 23.29 -3.55 -17.09
C PRO A 231 23.99 -3.79 -18.42
N GLN A 232 25.32 -3.69 -18.44
CA GLN A 232 26.14 -3.98 -19.64
C GLN A 232 26.08 -5.45 -20.07
N VAL A 233 25.45 -6.30 -19.24
CA VAL A 233 25.22 -7.71 -19.54
C VAL A 233 23.73 -7.91 -19.79
N PRO A 234 23.32 -8.52 -20.91
CA PRO A 234 21.93 -8.86 -21.15
C PRO A 234 21.39 -9.68 -19.98
N PRO A 235 20.21 -9.35 -19.43
CA PRO A 235 19.66 -10.11 -18.32
C PRO A 235 19.44 -11.56 -18.74
N THR A 236 19.88 -12.50 -17.89
CA THR A 236 19.66 -13.94 -18.12
C THR A 236 18.17 -14.22 -18.34
N PRO A 237 17.79 -15.03 -19.34
CA PRO A 237 16.38 -15.33 -19.61
C PRO A 237 15.68 -15.91 -18.39
N ILE A 238 14.45 -15.44 -18.08
CA ILE A 238 13.70 -15.84 -16.87
C ILE A 238 13.36 -17.33 -16.83
N TRP A 239 13.25 -17.96 -18.00
CA TRP A 239 13.02 -19.41 -18.14
C TRP A 239 14.26 -20.25 -17.85
N THR A 240 15.35 -19.64 -17.52
CA THR A 240 16.53 -20.35 -16.99
C THR A 240 16.51 -20.31 -15.46
N LEU A 241 16.98 -21.37 -14.81
CA LEU A 241 17.09 -21.42 -13.36
C LEU A 241 17.93 -20.26 -12.79
N ARG A 242 18.97 -19.85 -13.54
CA ARG A 242 19.81 -18.71 -13.17
C ARG A 242 19.06 -17.38 -13.28
N GLY A 243 18.27 -17.16 -14.34
CA GLY A 243 17.48 -15.95 -14.51
C GLY A 243 16.35 -15.83 -13.47
N LEU A 244 15.76 -16.95 -13.07
CA LEU A 244 14.78 -17.00 -11.98
C LEU A 244 15.46 -16.72 -10.62
N TYR A 245 16.62 -17.30 -10.38
CA TYR A 245 17.43 -17.06 -9.18
C TYR A 245 17.81 -15.57 -9.07
N ASP A 246 18.34 -14.97 -10.14
CA ASP A 246 18.76 -13.57 -10.18
C ASP A 246 17.57 -12.60 -9.96
N ALA A 247 16.37 -12.99 -10.37
CA ALA A 247 15.17 -12.15 -10.18
C ALA A 247 14.58 -12.24 -8.77
N VAL A 248 14.58 -13.42 -8.17
CA VAL A 248 13.84 -13.70 -6.92
C VAL A 248 14.78 -13.82 -5.72
N ILE A 249 15.88 -14.52 -5.84
CA ILE A 249 16.74 -14.90 -4.70
C ILE A 249 17.92 -13.93 -4.49
N ALA A 250 18.51 -13.40 -5.56
CA ALA A 250 19.67 -12.51 -5.42
C ALA A 250 19.40 -11.25 -4.55
N PRO A 251 18.23 -10.59 -4.59
CA PRO A 251 17.92 -9.49 -3.68
C PRO A 251 17.98 -9.89 -2.20
N PHE A 252 17.52 -11.11 -1.86
CA PHE A 252 17.58 -11.62 -0.49
C PHE A 252 19.03 -11.90 -0.06
N THR A 253 19.78 -12.60 -0.90
CA THR A 253 21.18 -12.93 -0.58
C THR A 253 22.03 -11.68 -0.39
N THR A 254 21.78 -10.62 -1.19
CA THR A 254 22.47 -9.33 -1.04
C THR A 254 22.12 -8.66 0.27
N PHE A 255 20.84 -8.67 0.68
CA PHE A 255 20.41 -8.12 1.97
C PHE A 255 21.04 -8.88 3.16
N PHE A 256 21.03 -10.21 3.11
CA PHE A 256 21.63 -11.03 4.16
C PHE A 256 23.16 -10.88 4.23
N SER A 257 23.83 -10.74 3.10
CA SER A 257 25.29 -10.50 3.08
C SER A 257 25.66 -9.14 3.67
N ALA A 258 24.83 -8.11 3.46
CA ALA A 258 25.04 -6.77 4.00
C ALA A 258 24.80 -6.67 5.52
N HIS A 259 23.81 -7.40 6.05
CA HIS A 259 23.37 -7.26 7.45
C HIS A 259 23.75 -8.47 8.35
N GLY A 260 24.25 -9.58 7.79
CA GLY A 260 24.62 -10.78 8.54
C GLY A 260 23.45 -11.33 9.38
N THR A 261 23.74 -11.83 10.57
CA THR A 261 22.73 -12.37 11.50
C THR A 261 21.69 -11.36 11.97
N LYS A 262 22.00 -10.06 11.92
CA LYS A 262 21.04 -8.98 12.27
C LYS A 262 19.91 -8.86 11.24
N ALA A 263 20.10 -9.34 10.02
CA ALA A 263 19.09 -9.30 8.96
C ALA A 263 17.78 -9.96 9.39
N LEU A 264 17.83 -11.13 10.04
CA LEU A 264 16.65 -11.84 10.52
C LEU A 264 15.86 -11.03 11.55
N VAL A 265 16.57 -10.37 12.48
CA VAL A 265 15.93 -9.56 13.50
C VAL A 265 15.30 -8.30 12.89
N LEU A 266 15.95 -7.68 11.91
CA LEU A 266 15.41 -6.54 11.18
C LEU A 266 14.14 -6.94 10.40
N LEU A 267 14.17 -8.08 9.71
CA LEU A 267 13.01 -8.62 9.00
C LEU A 267 11.86 -8.98 9.96
N ALA A 268 12.17 -9.58 11.10
CA ALA A 268 11.18 -9.87 12.14
C ALA A 268 10.57 -8.58 12.70
N ALA A 269 11.40 -7.56 12.97
CA ALA A 269 10.92 -6.25 13.41
C ALA A 269 9.95 -5.62 12.40
N ILE A 270 10.34 -5.61 11.13
CA ILE A 270 9.53 -5.09 10.03
C ILE A 270 8.21 -5.86 9.90
N SER A 271 8.25 -7.19 9.96
CA SER A 271 7.06 -8.05 9.81
C SER A 271 6.09 -7.92 10.98
N LEU A 272 6.59 -7.80 12.20
CA LEU A 272 5.75 -7.70 13.40
C LEU A 272 5.16 -6.31 13.58
N TYR A 273 5.80 -5.27 13.05
CA TYR A 273 5.45 -3.88 13.32
C TYR A 273 4.01 -3.52 12.93
N ARG A 274 3.56 -3.97 11.77
CA ARG A 274 2.20 -3.73 11.23
C ARG A 274 1.29 -4.94 11.36
N LEU A 275 1.75 -6.02 12.00
CA LEU A 275 1.00 -7.25 12.13
C LEU A 275 -0.38 -7.06 12.81
N PRO A 276 -0.49 -6.31 13.93
CA PRO A 276 -1.77 -6.08 14.58
C PRO A 276 -2.80 -5.42 13.64
N ASP A 277 -2.39 -4.40 12.86
CA ASP A 277 -3.26 -3.69 11.93
C ASP A 277 -3.71 -4.58 10.79
N PHE A 278 -2.83 -5.43 10.25
CA PHE A 278 -3.19 -6.37 9.20
C PHE A 278 -4.22 -7.41 9.67
N VAL A 279 -4.05 -7.94 10.88
CA VAL A 279 -4.96 -8.95 11.45
C VAL A 279 -6.31 -8.33 11.79
N MET A 280 -6.32 -7.13 12.36
CA MET A 280 -7.52 -6.40 12.72
C MET A 280 -8.34 -5.96 11.50
N GLY A 281 -7.66 -5.49 10.45
CA GLY A 281 -8.24 -4.75 9.34
C GLY A 281 -9.48 -5.36 8.68
N PRO A 282 -9.55 -6.66 8.35
CA PRO A 282 -10.73 -7.27 7.74
C PRO A 282 -11.99 -7.19 8.60
N MET A 283 -11.84 -7.14 9.92
CA MET A 283 -12.96 -7.16 10.87
C MET A 283 -13.50 -5.78 11.25
N VAL A 284 -12.81 -4.71 10.88
CA VAL A 284 -13.20 -3.32 11.24
C VAL A 284 -14.52 -2.92 10.58
N ASN A 285 -14.67 -3.13 9.27
CA ASN A 285 -15.90 -2.78 8.57
C ASN A 285 -17.09 -3.69 8.91
N PRO A 286 -16.93 -5.02 8.97
CA PRO A 286 -17.98 -5.87 9.51
C PRO A 286 -18.42 -5.44 10.91
N PHE A 287 -17.49 -5.15 11.81
CA PHE A 287 -17.80 -4.65 13.16
C PHE A 287 -18.65 -3.38 13.13
N TYR A 288 -18.33 -2.41 12.29
CA TYR A 288 -19.12 -1.17 12.18
C TYR A 288 -20.56 -1.44 11.72
N ALA A 289 -20.72 -2.38 10.78
CA ALA A 289 -22.04 -2.80 10.30
C ALA A 289 -22.83 -3.52 11.40
N ASP A 290 -22.21 -4.46 12.11
CA ASP A 290 -22.82 -5.24 13.19
C ASP A 290 -23.13 -4.38 14.43
N LEU A 291 -22.37 -3.31 14.66
CA LEU A 291 -22.65 -2.32 15.68
C LEU A 291 -23.89 -1.43 15.34
N GLY A 292 -24.34 -1.45 14.08
CA GLY A 292 -25.50 -0.69 13.62
C GLY A 292 -25.18 0.71 13.11
N LEU A 293 -23.91 1.01 12.80
CA LEU A 293 -23.55 2.29 12.16
C LEU A 293 -24.05 2.30 10.70
N SER A 294 -24.70 3.40 10.30
CA SER A 294 -25.12 3.55 8.91
C SER A 294 -23.93 3.80 7.97
N LEU A 295 -24.06 3.37 6.72
CA LEU A 295 -23.02 3.57 5.70
C LEU A 295 -22.71 5.06 5.49
N ASP A 296 -23.75 5.92 5.52
CA ASP A 296 -23.58 7.38 5.43
C ASP A 296 -22.76 7.94 6.59
N ALA A 297 -23.01 7.49 7.82
CA ALA A 297 -22.25 7.90 9.00
C ALA A 297 -20.78 7.45 8.90
N ILE A 298 -20.53 6.20 8.50
CA ILE A 298 -19.18 5.69 8.29
C ILE A 298 -18.46 6.52 7.23
N GLY A 299 -19.11 6.77 6.08
CA GLY A 299 -18.55 7.56 4.99
C GLY A 299 -18.22 8.99 5.39
N ALA A 300 -19.15 9.68 6.05
CA ALA A 300 -18.98 11.06 6.51
C ALA A 300 -17.84 11.20 7.53
N MET A 301 -17.78 10.28 8.50
CA MET A 301 -16.74 10.29 9.53
C MET A 301 -15.34 9.98 8.95
N ARG A 302 -15.25 9.08 7.98
CA ARG A 302 -14.00 8.80 7.27
C ARG A 302 -13.51 9.96 6.44
N ALA A 303 -14.43 10.65 5.73
CA ALA A 303 -14.13 11.83 4.93
C ALA A 303 -13.69 13.04 5.76
N SER A 304 -14.11 13.11 7.00
CA SER A 304 -13.79 14.21 7.93
C SER A 304 -12.72 13.78 8.96
N VAL A 305 -13.14 13.12 10.02
CA VAL A 305 -12.28 12.75 11.15
C VAL A 305 -11.13 11.81 10.71
N GLY A 306 -11.43 10.80 9.88
CA GLY A 306 -10.43 9.84 9.40
C GLY A 306 -9.35 10.51 8.57
N LEU A 307 -9.72 11.38 7.64
CA LEU A 307 -8.77 12.12 6.80
C LEU A 307 -7.81 12.97 7.64
N TRP A 308 -8.37 13.81 8.53
CA TRP A 308 -7.54 14.70 9.36
C TRP A 308 -6.71 13.91 10.37
N GLY A 309 -7.23 12.79 10.89
CA GLY A 309 -6.47 11.86 11.72
C GLY A 309 -5.22 11.36 10.99
N THR A 310 -5.38 10.85 9.76
CA THR A 310 -4.26 10.37 8.95
C THR A 310 -3.23 11.48 8.67
N VAL A 311 -3.69 12.67 8.23
CA VAL A 311 -2.80 13.81 7.93
C VAL A 311 -2.02 14.23 9.18
N ALA A 312 -2.68 14.33 10.33
CA ALA A 312 -2.04 14.67 11.59
C ALA A 312 -1.00 13.60 12.01
N GLY A 313 -1.33 12.31 11.84
CA GLY A 313 -0.41 11.20 12.13
C GLY A 313 0.85 11.23 11.26
N VAL A 314 0.69 11.42 9.94
CA VAL A 314 1.82 11.54 9.00
C VAL A 314 2.70 12.75 9.35
N ALA A 315 2.09 13.91 9.61
CA ALA A 315 2.82 15.13 9.97
C ALA A 315 3.59 14.96 11.30
N ALA A 316 2.93 14.38 12.32
CA ALA A 316 3.55 14.10 13.61
C ALA A 316 4.75 13.14 13.48
N ALA A 317 4.62 12.06 12.68
CA ALA A 317 5.71 11.13 12.43
C ALA A 317 6.89 11.82 11.73
N GLY A 318 6.62 12.66 10.73
CA GLY A 318 7.65 13.43 10.04
C GLY A 318 8.42 14.35 11.00
N LEU A 319 7.71 15.11 11.84
CA LEU A 319 8.31 15.97 12.87
C LEU A 319 9.14 15.19 13.91
N CYS A 320 8.59 14.04 14.37
CA CYS A 320 9.31 13.15 15.29
C CYS A 320 10.57 12.58 14.63
N ALA A 321 10.51 12.15 13.38
CA ALA A 321 11.66 11.62 12.65
C ALA A 321 12.79 12.64 12.49
N VAL A 322 12.44 13.92 12.26
CA VAL A 322 13.42 15.02 12.16
C VAL A 322 14.04 15.33 13.53
N ARG A 323 13.25 15.38 14.60
CA ARG A 323 13.74 15.79 15.94
C ARG A 323 14.37 14.66 16.73
N LEU A 324 13.78 13.48 16.70
CA LEU A 324 14.17 12.33 17.52
C LEU A 324 14.98 11.28 16.73
N GLY A 325 14.89 11.32 15.40
CA GLY A 325 15.46 10.31 14.51
C GLY A 325 14.52 9.16 14.22
N PHE A 326 14.90 8.29 13.27
CA PHE A 326 14.01 7.23 12.74
C PHE A 326 13.65 6.18 13.78
N VAL A 327 14.62 5.71 14.60
CA VAL A 327 14.39 4.61 15.55
C VAL A 327 13.48 5.01 16.72
N PRO A 328 13.66 6.14 17.39
CA PRO A 328 12.70 6.59 18.41
C PRO A 328 11.29 6.82 17.85
N THR A 329 11.18 7.35 16.65
CA THR A 329 9.89 7.53 15.97
C THR A 329 9.23 6.19 15.67
N LEU A 330 9.99 5.18 15.25
CA LEU A 330 9.49 3.81 15.08
C LEU A 330 8.96 3.24 16.40
N VAL A 331 9.70 3.42 17.50
CA VAL A 331 9.28 2.97 18.82
C VAL A 331 7.98 3.64 19.23
N LEU A 332 7.83 4.95 19.06
CA LEU A 332 6.56 5.64 19.33
C LEU A 332 5.41 5.07 18.51
N GLY A 333 5.61 4.84 17.22
CA GLY A 333 4.60 4.23 16.36
C GLY A 333 4.20 2.82 16.79
N SER A 334 5.13 2.03 17.34
CA SER A 334 4.84 0.69 17.86
C SER A 334 3.92 0.70 19.10
N PHE A 335 3.87 1.79 19.86
CA PHE A 335 2.91 1.96 20.95
C PHE A 335 1.55 2.48 20.47
N LEU A 336 1.52 3.31 19.42
CA LEU A 336 0.27 3.87 18.92
C LEU A 336 -0.64 2.81 18.29
N CYS A 337 -0.08 1.83 17.60
CA CYS A 337 -0.82 0.74 16.98
C CYS A 337 -1.70 -0.05 17.97
N PRO A 338 -1.19 -0.62 19.09
CA PRO A 338 -2.04 -1.28 20.08
C PRO A 338 -3.05 -0.35 20.74
N MET A 339 -2.74 0.94 20.91
CA MET A 339 -3.69 1.91 21.46
C MET A 339 -4.91 2.10 20.56
N SER A 340 -4.73 2.10 19.23
CA SER A 340 -5.86 2.19 18.30
C SER A 340 -6.74 0.95 18.35
N ASN A 341 -6.15 -0.25 18.43
CA ASN A 341 -6.89 -1.50 18.54
C ASN A 341 -7.69 -1.57 19.85
N LEU A 342 -7.13 -1.08 20.96
CA LEU A 342 -7.86 -0.95 22.22
C LEU A 342 -9.00 0.06 22.12
N GLY A 343 -8.87 1.13 21.35
CA GLY A 343 -9.96 2.07 21.07
C GLY A 343 -11.17 1.37 20.41
N LEU A 344 -10.92 0.49 19.43
CA LEU A 344 -11.97 -0.33 18.82
C LEU A 344 -12.53 -1.38 19.79
N ALA A 345 -11.71 -1.97 20.64
CA ALA A 345 -12.17 -2.89 21.68
C ALA A 345 -13.12 -2.20 22.66
N VAL A 346 -12.78 -0.99 23.13
CA VAL A 346 -13.66 -0.20 23.99
C VAL A 346 -14.99 0.11 23.30
N MET A 347 -14.95 0.50 22.01
CA MET A 347 -16.15 0.76 21.23
C MET A 347 -17.04 -0.50 21.14
N ALA A 348 -16.45 -1.67 20.95
CA ALA A 348 -17.17 -2.93 20.89
C ALA A 348 -17.81 -3.31 22.26
N PHE A 349 -17.09 -3.10 23.36
CA PHE A 349 -17.62 -3.36 24.70
C PHE A 349 -18.71 -2.35 25.13
N VAL A 350 -18.66 -1.10 24.63
CA VAL A 350 -19.74 -0.12 24.82
C VAL A 350 -21.01 -0.58 24.09
N GLY A 351 -20.86 -1.24 22.94
CA GLY A 351 -21.95 -1.87 22.21
C GLY A 351 -23.02 -0.92 21.68
N SER A 352 -22.72 0.35 21.52
CA SER A 352 -23.64 1.40 21.09
C SER A 352 -23.13 2.11 19.84
N PRO A 353 -23.98 2.37 18.82
CA PRO A 353 -23.60 3.11 17.60
C PRO A 353 -23.47 4.62 17.84
N ASP A 354 -22.80 5.02 18.93
CA ASP A 354 -22.55 6.41 19.28
C ASP A 354 -21.50 7.01 18.34
N LEU A 355 -21.85 8.09 17.63
CA LEU A 355 -20.99 8.76 16.67
C LEU A 355 -19.80 9.47 17.33
N GLY A 356 -19.91 9.88 18.59
CA GLY A 356 -18.81 10.49 19.34
C GLY A 356 -17.75 9.47 19.66
N VAL A 357 -18.14 8.30 20.19
CA VAL A 357 -17.23 7.17 20.46
C VAL A 357 -16.60 6.68 19.15
N PHE A 358 -17.38 6.51 18.09
CA PHE A 358 -16.90 6.15 16.77
C PHE A 358 -15.88 7.15 16.24
N GLY A 359 -16.17 8.47 16.36
CA GLY A 359 -15.26 9.52 15.92
C GLY A 359 -13.91 9.48 16.62
N VAL A 360 -13.90 9.29 17.94
CA VAL A 360 -12.65 9.18 18.72
C VAL A 360 -11.86 7.92 18.33
N ALA A 361 -12.53 6.77 18.23
CA ALA A 361 -11.88 5.51 17.81
C ALA A 361 -11.28 5.64 16.39
N LEU A 362 -12.04 6.20 15.46
CA LEU A 362 -11.61 6.42 14.08
C LEU A 362 -10.45 7.42 13.98
N ALA A 363 -10.49 8.51 14.76
CA ALA A 363 -9.39 9.48 14.82
C ALA A 363 -8.09 8.83 15.30
N LEU A 364 -8.18 8.04 16.38
CA LEU A 364 -7.04 7.32 16.97
C LEU A 364 -6.49 6.28 15.99
N GLU A 365 -7.36 5.51 15.33
CA GLU A 365 -6.98 4.51 14.32
C GLU A 365 -6.21 5.16 13.17
N ASN A 366 -6.81 6.18 12.54
CA ASN A 366 -6.22 6.85 11.38
C ASN A 366 -4.93 7.62 11.73
N PHE A 367 -4.88 8.27 12.89
CA PHE A 367 -3.66 8.91 13.39
C PHE A 367 -2.55 7.89 13.58
N SER A 368 -2.84 6.77 14.24
CA SER A 368 -1.89 5.69 14.51
C SER A 368 -1.39 5.07 13.21
N GLU A 369 -2.28 4.82 12.25
CA GLU A 369 -1.93 4.28 10.94
C GLU A 369 -1.02 5.24 10.16
N GLY A 370 -1.36 6.52 10.10
CA GLY A 370 -0.56 7.56 9.44
C GLY A 370 0.82 7.69 10.08
N PHE A 371 0.88 7.73 11.41
CA PHE A 371 2.14 7.84 12.17
C PHE A 371 3.01 6.60 11.98
N ALA A 372 2.49 5.41 12.29
CA ALA A 372 3.24 4.16 12.25
C ALA A 372 3.69 3.81 10.82
N GLY A 373 2.84 4.04 9.81
CA GLY A 373 3.18 3.83 8.42
C GLY A 373 4.35 4.72 7.96
N THR A 374 4.30 6.02 8.29
CA THR A 374 5.36 6.97 7.95
C THR A 374 6.67 6.62 8.66
N ALA A 375 6.61 6.28 9.96
CA ALA A 375 7.78 5.88 10.74
C ALA A 375 8.45 4.63 10.17
N LEU A 376 7.66 3.62 9.79
CA LEU A 376 8.17 2.38 9.19
C LEU A 376 8.83 2.63 7.83
N ILE A 377 8.19 3.41 6.96
CA ILE A 377 8.72 3.76 5.63
C ILE A 377 10.07 4.48 5.78
N ALA A 378 10.14 5.48 6.66
CA ALA A 378 11.36 6.22 6.91
C ALA A 378 12.49 5.32 7.44
N TRP A 379 12.17 4.44 8.38
CA TRP A 379 13.14 3.49 8.92
C TRP A 379 13.60 2.46 7.87
N MET A 380 12.69 1.83 7.14
CA MET A 380 13.06 0.89 6.05
C MET A 380 13.94 1.55 5.00
N SER A 381 13.63 2.80 4.62
CA SER A 381 14.46 3.57 3.69
C SER A 381 15.88 3.78 4.22
N SER A 382 16.05 3.99 5.53
CA SER A 382 17.34 4.15 6.17
C SER A 382 18.20 2.87 6.22
N LEU A 383 17.59 1.71 6.01
CA LEU A 383 18.28 0.41 5.96
C LEU A 383 18.79 0.06 4.55
N THR A 384 18.40 0.84 3.53
CA THR A 384 18.80 0.58 2.15
C THR A 384 20.16 1.19 1.83
N THR A 385 20.93 0.53 0.97
CA THR A 385 22.23 1.01 0.51
C THR A 385 22.14 1.72 -0.84
N PHE A 386 22.98 2.74 -1.03
CA PHE A 386 23.06 3.46 -2.30
C PHE A 386 23.37 2.49 -3.46
N GLY A 387 22.67 2.60 -4.57
CA GLY A 387 22.81 1.74 -5.75
C GLY A 387 21.94 0.46 -5.73
N TYR A 388 21.39 0.06 -4.56
CA TYR A 388 20.47 -1.08 -4.41
C TYR A 388 19.18 -0.71 -3.67
N ALA A 389 18.98 0.57 -3.43
CA ALA A 389 17.89 1.07 -2.57
C ALA A 389 16.51 0.62 -3.05
N ALA A 390 16.23 0.68 -4.35
CA ALA A 390 14.92 0.29 -4.90
C ALA A 390 14.63 -1.20 -4.67
N THR A 391 15.56 -2.07 -4.98
CA THR A 391 15.40 -3.54 -4.83
C THR A 391 15.29 -3.93 -3.36
N GLN A 392 16.16 -3.39 -2.50
CA GLN A 392 16.13 -3.67 -1.06
C GLN A 392 14.85 -3.15 -0.43
N TYR A 393 14.40 -1.95 -0.78
CA TYR A 393 13.14 -1.40 -0.28
C TYR A 393 11.93 -2.22 -0.74
N ALA A 394 11.88 -2.62 -2.01
CA ALA A 394 10.82 -3.49 -2.52
C ALA A 394 10.77 -4.83 -1.77
N LEU A 395 11.94 -5.41 -1.48
CA LEU A 395 12.04 -6.63 -0.68
C LEU A 395 11.49 -6.43 0.73
N LEU A 396 11.94 -5.39 1.45
CA LEU A 396 11.50 -5.10 2.81
C LEU A 396 9.99 -4.84 2.84
N SER A 397 9.47 -4.06 1.88
CA SER A 397 8.05 -3.72 1.79
C SER A 397 7.16 -4.91 1.43
N SER A 398 7.64 -5.86 0.64
CA SER A 398 6.93 -7.11 0.37
C SER A 398 6.95 -8.03 1.59
N PHE A 399 8.09 -8.14 2.25
CA PHE A 399 8.27 -9.05 3.37
C PHE A 399 7.43 -8.65 4.59
N TYR A 400 7.35 -7.34 4.94
CA TYR A 400 6.55 -6.91 6.08
C TYR A 400 5.07 -7.21 5.89
N ALA A 401 4.59 -7.21 4.65
CA ALA A 401 3.18 -7.38 4.36
C ALA A 401 2.75 -8.87 4.31
N ILE A 402 3.65 -9.80 3.99
CA ILE A 402 3.30 -11.21 3.76
C ILE A 402 2.72 -11.86 5.01
N LEU A 403 3.43 -11.80 6.15
CA LEU A 403 2.98 -12.41 7.40
C LEU A 403 1.62 -11.88 7.84
N GLY A 404 1.46 -10.56 7.83
CA GLY A 404 0.21 -9.92 8.18
C GLY A 404 -0.93 -10.31 7.24
N LYS A 405 -0.67 -10.36 5.93
CA LYS A 405 -1.66 -10.74 4.93
C LYS A 405 -2.05 -12.22 4.97
N ILE A 406 -1.17 -13.11 5.42
CA ILE A 406 -1.52 -14.51 5.67
C ILE A 406 -2.43 -14.62 6.89
N LEU A 407 -2.04 -14.00 8.00
CA LEU A 407 -2.78 -14.11 9.27
C LEU A 407 -4.14 -13.40 9.23
N LYS A 408 -4.26 -12.30 8.47
CA LYS A 408 -5.54 -11.60 8.34
C LYS A 408 -6.67 -12.46 7.77
N GLY A 409 -6.35 -13.49 6.98
CA GLY A 409 -7.34 -14.44 6.46
C GLY A 409 -8.02 -15.26 7.54
N LEU A 410 -7.39 -15.42 8.71
CA LEU A 410 -7.92 -16.15 9.86
C LEU A 410 -8.72 -15.27 10.82
N SER A 411 -8.78 -13.94 10.61
CA SER A 411 -9.42 -13.00 11.54
C SER A 411 -10.91 -13.27 11.71
N GLY A 412 -11.61 -13.61 10.63
CA GLY A 412 -13.04 -13.96 10.69
C GLY A 412 -13.29 -15.23 11.51
N VAL A 413 -12.49 -16.28 11.28
CA VAL A 413 -12.56 -17.53 12.08
C VAL A 413 -12.33 -17.25 13.55
N ALA A 414 -11.41 -16.34 13.89
CA ALA A 414 -11.13 -15.96 15.26
C ALA A 414 -12.36 -15.29 15.91
N VAL A 415 -13.01 -14.34 15.22
CA VAL A 415 -14.23 -13.69 15.75
C VAL A 415 -15.38 -14.67 15.88
N GLU A 416 -15.65 -15.52 14.89
CA GLU A 416 -16.69 -16.55 14.96
C GLU A 416 -16.46 -17.57 16.07
N THR A 417 -15.20 -17.92 16.33
CA THR A 417 -14.86 -18.82 17.44
C THR A 417 -15.15 -18.18 18.80
N LEU A 418 -14.88 -16.88 18.92
CA LEU A 418 -15.20 -16.12 20.13
C LEU A 418 -16.72 -15.92 20.28
N ASP A 419 -17.45 -15.70 19.19
CA ASP A 419 -18.90 -15.54 19.17
C ASP A 419 -19.67 -16.79 19.68
N ARG A 420 -19.07 -17.96 19.56
CA ARG A 420 -19.62 -19.19 20.16
C ARG A 420 -19.65 -19.17 21.70
N THR A 421 -18.85 -18.29 22.30
CA THR A 421 -18.69 -18.22 23.77
C THR A 421 -19.23 -16.90 24.32
N PHE A 422 -19.18 -15.84 23.54
CA PHE A 422 -19.59 -14.48 23.90
C PHE A 422 -20.62 -13.98 22.88
N ASP A 423 -21.35 -12.91 23.24
CA ASP A 423 -22.14 -12.18 22.25
C ASP A 423 -21.23 -11.54 21.18
N LEU A 424 -21.72 -11.40 19.95
CA LEU A 424 -20.95 -10.97 18.79
C LEU A 424 -20.15 -9.67 19.03
N LEU A 425 -20.73 -8.64 19.65
CA LEU A 425 -20.03 -7.39 19.94
C LEU A 425 -18.93 -7.58 21.00
N ILE A 426 -19.15 -8.44 22.00
CA ILE A 426 -18.12 -8.80 22.99
C ILE A 426 -17.02 -9.60 22.29
N ALA A 427 -17.34 -10.50 21.35
CA ALA A 427 -16.38 -11.25 20.57
C ALA A 427 -15.46 -10.34 19.77
N TYR A 428 -15.99 -9.30 19.11
CA TYR A 428 -15.20 -8.26 18.46
C TYR A 428 -14.29 -7.53 19.47
N GLY A 429 -14.81 -7.14 20.63
CA GLY A 429 -14.05 -6.47 21.67
C GLY A 429 -12.85 -7.29 22.14
N VAL A 430 -13.07 -8.58 22.42
CA VAL A 430 -12.01 -9.53 22.81
C VAL A 430 -11.01 -9.72 21.66
N PHE A 431 -11.48 -9.86 20.43
CA PHE A 431 -10.63 -9.96 19.25
C PHE A 431 -9.70 -8.74 19.08
N PHE A 432 -10.23 -7.52 19.19
CA PHE A 432 -9.44 -6.29 19.12
C PHE A 432 -8.43 -6.18 20.26
N ALA A 433 -8.79 -6.61 21.48
CA ALA A 433 -7.87 -6.67 22.61
C ALA A 433 -6.74 -7.70 22.38
N ILE A 434 -7.04 -8.85 21.77
CA ILE A 434 -6.04 -9.84 21.37
C ILE A 434 -5.10 -9.26 20.32
N THR A 435 -5.62 -8.56 19.29
CA THR A 435 -4.78 -7.93 18.27
C THR A 435 -3.87 -6.86 18.86
N ALA A 436 -4.34 -6.10 19.86
CA ALA A 436 -3.49 -5.17 20.62
C ALA A 436 -2.34 -5.90 21.34
N SER A 437 -2.60 -7.10 21.89
CA SER A 437 -1.59 -7.91 22.58
C SER A 437 -0.52 -8.46 21.60
N ILE A 438 -0.88 -8.73 20.34
CA ILE A 438 0.06 -9.13 19.27
C ILE A 438 1.11 -8.03 19.02
N ALA A 439 0.84 -6.78 19.35
CA ALA A 439 1.81 -5.70 19.23
C ALA A 439 2.96 -5.76 20.26
N VAL A 440 2.81 -6.48 21.37
CA VAL A 440 3.86 -6.56 22.40
C VAL A 440 5.21 -7.04 21.87
N PRO A 441 5.30 -8.12 21.06
CA PRO A 441 6.55 -8.49 20.41
C PRO A 441 7.14 -7.39 19.51
N SER A 442 6.30 -6.64 18.80
CA SER A 442 6.72 -5.52 17.95
C SER A 442 7.39 -4.41 18.77
N VAL A 443 6.77 -4.03 19.90
CA VAL A 443 7.32 -3.03 20.82
C VAL A 443 8.68 -3.50 21.38
N LEU A 444 8.78 -4.77 21.81
CA LEU A 444 10.03 -5.33 22.34
C LEU A 444 11.15 -5.31 21.31
N VAL A 445 10.84 -5.67 20.06
CA VAL A 445 11.83 -5.68 18.96
C VAL A 445 12.21 -4.25 18.56
N ALA A 446 11.27 -3.31 18.53
CA ALA A 446 11.55 -1.89 18.28
C ALA A 446 12.45 -1.29 19.38
N LEU A 447 12.20 -1.58 20.64
CA LEU A 447 13.05 -1.19 21.77
C LEU A 447 14.45 -1.81 21.68
N TRP A 448 14.53 -3.08 21.28
CA TRP A 448 15.82 -3.73 21.05
C TRP A 448 16.60 -3.07 19.91
N ALA A 449 15.95 -2.79 18.76
CA ALA A 449 16.57 -2.08 17.65
C ALA A 449 17.10 -0.70 18.07
N ALA A 450 16.36 0.02 18.93
CA ALA A 450 16.79 1.28 19.51
C ALA A 450 18.08 1.14 20.36
N ARG A 451 18.19 0.10 21.18
CA ARG A 451 19.39 -0.17 21.98
C ARG A 451 20.61 -0.52 21.14
N VAL A 452 20.43 -1.29 20.08
CA VAL A 452 21.52 -1.67 19.17
C VAL A 452 22.03 -0.44 18.39
N HIS A 453 21.12 0.44 17.95
CA HIS A 453 21.47 1.65 17.22
C HIS A 453 22.26 2.65 18.10
N THR A 454 21.86 2.83 19.37
CA THR A 454 22.56 3.69 20.32
C THR A 454 23.96 3.17 20.69
N ARG A 455 24.16 1.85 20.73
CA ARG A 455 25.49 1.26 20.99
C ARG A 455 26.46 1.37 19.81
N ALA A 456 25.96 1.47 18.58
CA ALA A 456 26.80 1.63 17.39
C ALA A 456 27.28 3.08 17.19
N ARG A 457 26.68 4.04 17.91
CA ARG A 457 27.08 5.48 17.90
C ARG A 457 28.02 5.88 19.04
N LYS A 458 28.25 5.04 20.02
CA LYS A 458 29.25 5.18 21.06
C LYS A 458 30.49 4.33 20.73
#